data_0be099586e59e8223914cf18054f4246
#
_entry.id   0be099586e59e8223914cf18054f4246
#
_cell.length_a   1.000
_cell.length_b   1.000
_cell.length_c   1.000
_cell.angle_alpha   90.00
_cell.angle_beta   90.00
_cell.angle_gamma   90.00
#
_symmetry.space_group_name_H-M   'P 1'
#
loop_
_entity.id
_entity.type
_entity.pdbx_description
1 polymer ?
#
loop_
_entity_poly.entity_id
_entity_poly.type
_entity_poly.pdbx_seq_one_letter_code
_entity_poly.pdbx_strand_id
1 'polypeptide(L)'
;TPKPSSAASDVYKRQVLVIIINASWNTISRASPVMHHVFWISFVAIFVGTALPLAATVATGAIKFTANEVIPIGGMLANNGLIAINLAYQNLERAFVQDVSDIESKLTLAATPKLASKSSIRESIRLAIVPTIDSVKTYGLVSIPGMMTGLIIGGVDPLQAIKFQLLVVFIHTTATIMSCLLYTSDAAD
;
A
#
# COMPACT_ATOMS: atom_id res chain seq x y z
N THR A 1 -10.79 -14.56 -29.61
CA THR A 1 -9.85 -13.75 -28.78
C THR A 1 -8.52 -14.48 -28.74
N PRO A 2 -7.40 -13.91 -29.26
CA PRO A 2 -6.13 -14.59 -29.24
C PRO A 2 -5.70 -14.80 -27.76
N LYS A 3 -5.30 -16.03 -27.42
CA LYS A 3 -4.63 -16.33 -26.15
C LYS A 3 -3.40 -15.43 -26.02
N PRO A 4 -3.21 -14.71 -24.91
CA PRO A 4 -1.96 -13.99 -24.69
C PRO A 4 -0.81 -15.00 -24.75
N SER A 5 0.18 -14.73 -25.60
CA SER A 5 1.36 -15.57 -25.72
C SER A 5 2.07 -15.61 -24.34
N SER A 6 2.72 -16.72 -24.01
CA SER A 6 3.51 -16.84 -22.77
C SER A 6 4.50 -15.68 -22.59
N ALA A 7 5.05 -15.16 -23.67
CA ALA A 7 5.91 -13.99 -23.69
C ALA A 7 5.23 -12.70 -23.16
N ALA A 8 3.95 -12.47 -23.47
CA ALA A 8 3.21 -11.35 -22.93
C ALA A 8 3.02 -11.47 -21.40
N SER A 9 2.67 -12.67 -20.92
CA SER A 9 2.54 -12.96 -19.48
C SER A 9 3.85 -12.70 -18.71
N ASP A 10 4.99 -13.05 -19.30
CA ASP A 10 6.30 -12.86 -18.66
C ASP A 10 6.75 -11.39 -18.65
N VAL A 11 6.42 -10.62 -19.70
CA VAL A 11 6.65 -9.17 -19.73
C VAL A 11 5.84 -8.48 -18.61
N TYR A 12 4.61 -8.90 -18.38
CA TYR A 12 3.76 -8.31 -17.35
C TYR A 12 4.22 -8.63 -15.93
N LYS A 13 4.64 -9.86 -15.68
CA LYS A 13 5.26 -10.24 -14.38
C LYS A 13 6.50 -9.40 -14.10
N ARG A 14 7.36 -9.21 -15.10
CA ARG A 14 8.54 -8.35 -14.99
C ARG A 14 8.17 -6.89 -14.72
N GLN A 15 7.13 -6.36 -15.37
CA GLN A 15 6.67 -4.99 -15.17
C GLN A 15 6.19 -4.76 -13.73
N VAL A 16 5.38 -5.65 -13.17
CA VAL A 16 4.93 -5.56 -11.76
C VAL A 16 6.13 -5.61 -10.81
N LEU A 17 7.08 -6.52 -11.05
CA LEU A 17 8.32 -6.58 -10.25
C LEU A 17 9.12 -5.28 -10.33
N VAL A 18 9.28 -4.71 -11.52
CA VAL A 18 9.98 -3.42 -11.71
C VAL A 18 9.29 -2.30 -10.94
N ILE A 19 7.95 -2.25 -10.95
CA ILE A 19 7.18 -1.26 -10.20
C ILE A 19 7.43 -1.43 -8.69
N ILE A 20 7.40 -2.65 -8.17
CA ILE A 20 7.64 -2.94 -6.74
C ILE A 20 9.08 -2.60 -6.35
N ILE A 21 10.07 -2.95 -7.18
CA ILE A 21 11.49 -2.63 -6.95
C ILE A 21 11.68 -1.11 -6.94
N ASN A 22 11.10 -0.40 -7.91
CA ASN A 22 11.18 1.05 -7.99
C ASN A 22 10.49 1.73 -6.79
N ALA A 23 9.34 1.22 -6.36
CA ALA A 23 8.64 1.69 -5.17
C ALA A 23 9.51 1.51 -3.92
N SER A 24 10.13 0.33 -3.75
CA SER A 24 11.03 0.05 -2.63
C SER A 24 12.29 0.92 -2.66
N TRP A 25 12.84 1.16 -3.84
CA TRP A 25 14.00 2.07 -4.02
C TRP A 25 13.67 3.51 -3.64
N ASN A 26 12.48 4.01 -4.01
CA ASN A 26 12.02 5.34 -3.61
C ASN A 26 11.83 5.49 -2.09
N THR A 27 11.53 4.40 -1.39
CA THR A 27 11.46 4.42 0.08
C THR A 27 12.85 4.64 0.69
N ILE A 28 13.89 4.00 0.13
CA ILE A 28 15.28 4.17 0.62
C ILE A 28 15.76 5.61 0.45
N SER A 29 15.52 6.21 -0.71
CA SER A 29 16.01 7.57 -1.00
C SER A 29 15.42 8.62 -0.06
N ARG A 30 14.41 8.27 0.71
CA ARG A 30 13.74 9.12 1.71
C ARG A 30 13.99 8.69 3.15
N ALA A 31 14.52 7.47 3.35
CA ALA A 31 14.88 6.95 4.66
C ALA A 31 16.29 7.46 5.06
N SER A 32 16.49 7.72 6.35
CA SER A 32 17.81 8.07 6.88
C SER A 32 18.82 6.94 6.64
N PRO A 33 20.12 7.26 6.40
CA PRO A 33 21.14 6.28 6.00
C PRO A 33 21.46 5.19 7.04
N VAL A 34 20.82 5.22 8.19
CA VAL A 34 21.10 4.34 9.33
C VAL A 34 20.47 2.94 9.18
N MET A 35 19.49 2.75 8.28
CA MET A 35 18.73 1.48 8.22
C MET A 35 19.01 0.70 6.92
N HIS A 36 20.06 -0.12 6.95
CA HIS A 36 20.41 -1.01 5.81
C HIS A 36 19.31 -2.04 5.47
N HIS A 37 18.44 -2.37 6.42
CA HIS A 37 17.36 -3.35 6.25
C HIS A 37 16.04 -2.75 5.71
N VAL A 38 15.89 -1.42 5.67
CA VAL A 38 14.65 -0.73 5.25
C VAL A 38 14.19 -1.16 3.85
N PHE A 39 15.13 -1.43 2.94
CA PHE A 39 14.79 -1.89 1.60
C PHE A 39 14.02 -3.22 1.61
N TRP A 40 14.58 -4.22 2.27
CA TRP A 40 13.98 -5.55 2.30
C TRP A 40 12.64 -5.55 3.04
N ILE A 41 12.55 -4.82 4.14
CA ILE A 41 11.31 -4.65 4.90
C ILE A 41 10.24 -3.98 4.02
N SER A 42 10.58 -2.86 3.38
CA SER A 42 9.66 -2.17 2.46
C SER A 42 9.28 -3.03 1.26
N PHE A 43 10.25 -3.75 0.68
CA PHE A 43 9.99 -4.63 -0.45
C PHE A 43 9.01 -5.74 -0.08
N VAL A 44 9.25 -6.44 1.03
CA VAL A 44 8.37 -7.51 1.52
C VAL A 44 6.99 -6.95 1.88
N ALA A 45 6.93 -5.82 2.59
CA ALA A 45 5.67 -5.19 2.98
C ALA A 45 4.83 -4.77 1.76
N ILE A 46 5.45 -4.15 0.74
CA ILE A 46 4.75 -3.78 -0.50
C ILE A 46 4.35 -5.02 -1.28
N PHE A 47 5.27 -5.99 -1.42
CA PHE A 47 5.01 -7.22 -2.18
C PHE A 47 3.86 -8.02 -1.57
N VAL A 48 3.92 -8.33 -0.29
CA VAL A 48 2.86 -9.09 0.41
C VAL A 48 1.57 -8.28 0.48
N GLY A 49 1.67 -6.98 0.82
CA GLY A 49 0.52 -6.07 0.89
C GLY A 49 -0.20 -5.89 -0.45
N THR A 50 0.48 -6.05 -1.59
CA THR A 50 -0.14 -5.97 -2.92
C THR A 50 -0.53 -7.35 -3.47
N ALA A 51 0.33 -8.34 -3.32
CA ALA A 51 0.12 -9.67 -3.89
C ALA A 51 -1.04 -10.42 -3.24
N LEU A 52 -1.18 -10.33 -1.91
CA LEU A 52 -2.19 -11.07 -1.17
C LEU A 52 -3.62 -10.59 -1.49
N PRO A 53 -3.97 -9.28 -1.43
CA PRO A 53 -5.28 -8.81 -1.83
C PRO A 53 -5.58 -9.05 -3.31
N LEU A 54 -4.57 -8.90 -4.19
CA LEU A 54 -4.73 -9.16 -5.61
C LEU A 54 -4.98 -10.64 -5.88
N ALA A 55 -4.24 -11.54 -5.25
CA ALA A 55 -4.46 -12.99 -5.35
C ALA A 55 -5.83 -13.41 -4.84
N ALA A 56 -6.27 -12.85 -3.72
CA ALA A 56 -7.60 -13.11 -3.16
C ALA A 56 -8.72 -12.70 -4.13
N THR A 57 -8.61 -11.55 -4.79
CA THR A 57 -9.63 -11.08 -5.74
C THR A 57 -9.63 -11.87 -7.04
N VAL A 58 -8.48 -12.35 -7.50
CA VAL A 58 -8.40 -13.27 -8.64
C VAL A 58 -8.97 -14.64 -8.27
N ALA A 59 -8.67 -15.16 -7.07
CA ALA A 59 -9.17 -16.45 -6.59
C ALA A 59 -10.68 -16.47 -6.41
N THR A 60 -11.28 -15.34 -5.99
CA THR A 60 -12.76 -15.20 -5.90
C THR A 60 -13.44 -14.98 -7.25
N GLY A 61 -12.67 -14.84 -8.34
CA GLY A 61 -13.20 -14.56 -9.67
C GLY A 61 -13.75 -13.14 -9.85
N ALA A 62 -13.52 -12.25 -8.88
CA ALA A 62 -13.97 -10.86 -8.94
C ALA A 62 -13.21 -10.05 -10.00
N ILE A 63 -11.97 -10.44 -10.30
CA ILE A 63 -11.12 -9.89 -11.36
C ILE A 63 -10.63 -11.05 -12.21
N LYS A 64 -10.68 -10.87 -13.54
CA LYS A 64 -10.11 -11.85 -14.47
C LYS A 64 -8.59 -11.79 -14.44
N PHE A 65 -7.95 -12.94 -14.44
CA PHE A 65 -6.49 -13.01 -14.54
C PHE A 65 -6.04 -12.66 -15.97
N THR A 66 -6.32 -11.42 -16.37
CA THR A 66 -5.91 -10.85 -17.65
C THR A 66 -4.92 -9.71 -17.41
N ALA A 67 -3.98 -9.57 -18.31
CA ALA A 67 -2.99 -8.51 -18.24
C ALA A 67 -3.60 -7.11 -18.11
N ASN A 68 -4.69 -6.88 -18.84
CA ASN A 68 -5.37 -5.58 -18.90
C ASN A 68 -6.04 -5.19 -17.57
N GLU A 69 -6.36 -6.14 -16.71
CA GLU A 69 -6.96 -5.89 -15.40
C GLU A 69 -5.90 -5.93 -14.27
N VAL A 70 -5.03 -6.96 -14.29
CA VAL A 70 -4.06 -7.20 -13.21
C VAL A 70 -2.96 -6.15 -13.16
N ILE A 71 -2.47 -5.65 -14.31
CA ILE A 71 -1.34 -4.71 -14.33
C ILE A 71 -1.73 -3.33 -13.79
N PRO A 72 -2.80 -2.68 -14.28
CA PRO A 72 -3.20 -1.38 -13.75
C PRO A 72 -3.52 -1.44 -12.26
N ILE A 73 -4.26 -2.47 -11.83
CA ILE A 73 -4.62 -2.64 -10.42
C ILE A 73 -3.37 -2.90 -9.57
N GLY A 74 -2.49 -3.82 -9.98
CA GLY A 74 -1.24 -4.12 -9.28
C GLY A 74 -0.33 -2.89 -9.16
N GLY A 75 -0.21 -2.10 -10.22
CA GLY A 75 0.54 -0.83 -10.20
C GLY A 75 -0.05 0.19 -9.24
N MET A 76 -1.38 0.35 -9.23
CA MET A 76 -2.06 1.24 -8.28
C MET A 76 -1.86 0.78 -6.83
N LEU A 77 -1.99 -0.52 -6.55
CA LEU A 77 -1.80 -1.08 -5.21
C LEU A 77 -0.38 -0.86 -4.71
N ALA A 78 0.63 -1.15 -5.54
CA ALA A 78 2.03 -0.96 -5.19
C ALA A 78 2.37 0.52 -4.91
N ASN A 79 1.88 1.44 -5.75
CA ASN A 79 2.08 2.88 -5.55
C ASN A 79 1.46 3.39 -4.25
N ASN A 80 0.25 2.93 -3.93
CA ASN A 80 -0.44 3.36 -2.71
C ASN A 80 0.16 2.73 -1.46
N GLY A 81 0.65 1.48 -1.54
CA GLY A 81 1.45 0.86 -0.49
C GLY A 81 2.73 1.66 -0.21
N LEU A 82 3.43 2.10 -1.27
CA LEU A 82 4.59 2.98 -1.16
C LEU A 82 4.26 4.30 -0.44
N ILE A 83 3.17 4.97 -0.83
CA ILE A 83 2.75 6.23 -0.20
C ILE A 83 2.47 6.02 1.29
N ALA A 84 1.74 4.95 1.63
CA ALA A 84 1.41 4.63 3.02
C ALA A 84 2.65 4.34 3.87
N ILE A 85 3.60 3.56 3.36
CA ILE A 85 4.87 3.27 4.05
C ILE A 85 5.68 4.54 4.24
N ASN A 86 5.80 5.41 3.23
CA ASN A 86 6.51 6.67 3.35
C ASN A 86 5.88 7.60 4.40
N LEU A 87 4.54 7.66 4.46
CA LEU A 87 3.84 8.44 5.47
C LEU A 87 4.01 7.82 6.87
N ALA A 88 3.93 6.50 6.99
CA ALA A 88 4.18 5.81 8.26
C ALA A 88 5.58 6.10 8.78
N TYR A 89 6.59 6.03 7.91
CA TYR A 89 7.98 6.33 8.25
C TYR A 89 8.16 7.78 8.73
N GLN A 90 7.67 8.75 7.96
CA GLN A 90 7.79 10.17 8.30
C GLN A 90 7.07 10.51 9.60
N ASN A 91 5.90 9.94 9.83
CA ASN A 91 5.15 10.15 11.07
C ASN A 91 5.82 9.46 12.26
N LEU A 92 6.42 8.29 12.05
CA LEU A 92 7.16 7.56 13.08
C LEU A 92 8.41 8.34 13.52
N GLU A 93 9.17 8.85 12.56
CA GLU A 93 10.35 9.69 12.83
C GLU A 93 9.98 10.94 13.63
N ARG A 94 8.91 11.63 13.20
CA ARG A 94 8.39 12.81 13.94
C ARG A 94 7.91 12.45 15.35
N ALA A 95 7.17 11.36 15.50
CA ALA A 95 6.66 10.91 16.78
C ALA A 95 7.80 10.57 17.74
N PHE A 96 8.84 9.89 17.28
CA PHE A 96 10.01 9.59 18.11
C PHE A 96 10.74 10.86 18.58
N VAL A 97 10.85 11.88 17.75
CA VAL A 97 11.46 13.16 18.15
C VAL A 97 10.57 13.91 19.15
N GLN A 98 9.26 13.88 18.98
CA GLN A 98 8.32 14.58 19.85
C GLN A 98 8.12 13.88 21.20
N ASP A 99 8.09 12.55 21.21
CA ASP A 99 7.77 11.73 22.37
C ASP A 99 9.02 11.22 23.11
N VAL A 100 10.23 11.74 22.81
CA VAL A 100 11.50 11.28 23.42
C VAL A 100 11.41 11.22 24.94
N SER A 101 10.95 12.30 25.58
CA SER A 101 10.85 12.38 27.04
C SER A 101 9.86 11.39 27.66
N ASP A 102 8.75 11.12 26.96
CA ASP A 102 7.75 10.13 27.40
C ASP A 102 8.29 8.70 27.23
N ILE A 103 8.98 8.43 26.13
CA ILE A 103 9.62 7.13 25.87
C ILE A 103 10.72 6.87 26.91
N GLU A 104 11.60 7.84 27.15
CA GLU A 104 12.65 7.73 28.17
C GLU A 104 12.09 7.51 29.58
N SER A 105 11.01 8.23 29.93
CA SER A 105 10.32 8.05 31.20
C SER A 105 9.76 6.63 31.37
N LYS A 106 9.20 6.05 30.31
CA LYS A 106 8.71 4.67 30.31
C LYS A 106 9.86 3.65 30.41
N LEU A 107 10.98 3.91 29.74
CA LEU A 107 12.17 3.06 29.84
C LEU A 107 12.80 3.06 31.24
N THR A 108 12.83 4.21 31.91
CA THR A 108 13.32 4.32 33.32
C THR A 108 12.42 3.56 34.27
N LEU A 109 11.13 3.40 33.97
CA LEU A 109 10.18 2.56 34.68
C LEU A 109 10.26 1.07 34.32
N ALA A 110 11.35 0.64 33.66
CA ALA A 110 11.59 -0.73 33.22
C ALA A 110 10.60 -1.25 32.19
N ALA A 111 9.93 -0.38 31.41
CA ALA A 111 9.15 -0.80 30.26
C ALA A 111 10.08 -1.32 29.16
N THR A 112 9.63 -2.33 28.42
CA THR A 112 10.38 -2.79 27.23
C THR A 112 10.33 -1.72 26.13
N PRO A 113 11.36 -1.60 25.25
CA PRO A 113 11.36 -0.62 24.16
C PRO A 113 10.09 -0.68 23.30
N LYS A 114 9.60 -1.88 22.98
CA LYS A 114 8.34 -2.10 22.25
C LYS A 114 7.12 -1.52 22.98
N LEU A 115 7.08 -1.62 24.31
CA LEU A 115 5.98 -1.08 25.10
C LEU A 115 6.07 0.44 25.21
N ALA A 116 7.27 0.98 25.35
CA ALA A 116 7.53 2.42 25.45
C ALA A 116 7.14 3.16 24.15
N SER A 117 7.46 2.60 22.99
CA SER A 117 7.19 3.19 21.65
C SER A 117 5.81 2.87 21.08
N LYS A 118 5.03 1.99 21.72
CA LYS A 118 3.75 1.48 21.18
C LYS A 118 2.74 2.59 20.84
N SER A 119 2.66 3.65 21.64
CA SER A 119 1.76 4.80 21.39
C SER A 119 2.14 5.52 20.10
N SER A 120 3.43 5.83 19.94
CA SER A 120 3.98 6.56 18.80
C SER A 120 3.86 5.75 17.51
N ILE A 121 4.10 4.43 17.55
CA ILE A 121 3.90 3.52 16.41
C ILE A 121 2.43 3.50 16.00
N ARG A 122 1.51 3.34 16.96
CA ARG A 122 0.07 3.30 16.68
C ARG A 122 -0.44 4.57 16.02
N GLU A 123 0.00 5.73 16.52
CA GLU A 123 -0.41 7.02 15.94
C GLU A 123 0.19 7.22 14.55
N SER A 124 1.44 6.81 14.32
CA SER A 124 2.07 6.87 13.00
C SER A 124 1.32 6.03 11.96
N ILE A 125 0.89 4.82 12.31
CA ILE A 125 0.06 3.96 11.44
C ILE A 125 -1.28 4.65 11.14
N ARG A 126 -1.93 5.17 12.17
CA ARG A 126 -3.20 5.88 12.03
C ARG A 126 -3.08 7.04 11.04
N LEU A 127 -2.08 7.89 11.20
CA LEU A 127 -1.84 9.03 10.33
C LEU A 127 -1.48 8.62 8.89
N ALA A 128 -0.79 7.50 8.71
CA ALA A 128 -0.45 6.99 7.38
C ALA A 128 -1.68 6.50 6.59
N ILE A 129 -2.73 6.03 7.27
CA ILE A 129 -3.94 5.49 6.64
C ILE A 129 -4.99 6.58 6.37
N VAL A 130 -4.94 7.71 7.08
CA VAL A 130 -5.92 8.81 6.94
C VAL A 130 -6.14 9.25 5.50
N PRO A 131 -5.12 9.52 4.66
CA PRO A 131 -5.33 9.97 3.28
C PRO A 131 -6.12 8.96 2.43
N THR A 132 -5.90 7.67 2.67
CA THR A 132 -6.64 6.60 1.97
C THR A 132 -8.11 6.61 2.38
N ILE A 133 -8.40 6.73 3.68
CA ILE A 133 -9.78 6.79 4.19
C ILE A 133 -10.49 8.04 3.65
N ASP A 134 -9.83 9.19 3.64
CA ASP A 134 -10.42 10.45 3.17
C ASP A 134 -10.67 10.42 1.66
N SER A 135 -9.79 9.80 0.89
CA SER A 135 -10.03 9.55 -0.53
C SER A 135 -11.29 8.71 -0.76
N VAL A 136 -11.48 7.64 0.01
CA VAL A 136 -12.67 6.78 -0.09
C VAL A 136 -13.96 7.54 0.22
N LYS A 137 -13.96 8.41 1.24
CA LYS A 137 -15.12 9.23 1.60
C LYS A 137 -15.51 10.23 0.51
N THR A 138 -14.55 10.71 -0.27
CA THR A 138 -14.77 11.73 -1.30
C THR A 138 -15.15 11.13 -2.66
N TYR A 139 -14.94 9.83 -2.85
CA TYR A 139 -15.31 9.15 -4.11
C TYR A 139 -16.83 9.25 -4.38
N GLY A 140 -17.17 9.66 -5.57
CA GLY A 140 -18.55 9.82 -6.02
C GLY A 140 -19.22 11.13 -5.62
N LEU A 141 -18.70 11.86 -4.64
CA LEU A 141 -19.24 13.17 -4.23
C LEU A 141 -18.43 14.33 -4.81
N VAL A 142 -17.12 14.29 -4.63
CA VAL A 142 -16.20 15.36 -5.04
C VAL A 142 -15.29 14.92 -6.18
N SER A 143 -14.94 13.63 -6.20
CA SER A 143 -13.99 13.07 -7.14
C SER A 143 -14.58 11.83 -7.80
N ILE A 144 -14.58 11.82 -9.13
CA ILE A 144 -14.85 10.61 -9.91
C ILE A 144 -13.50 9.97 -10.24
N PRO A 145 -13.23 8.73 -9.78
CA PRO A 145 -11.96 8.07 -10.07
C PRO A 145 -11.75 7.89 -11.58
N GLY A 146 -10.54 8.18 -12.04
CA GLY A 146 -10.22 8.14 -13.47
C GLY A 146 -10.46 6.76 -14.13
N MET A 147 -10.34 5.69 -13.37
CA MET A 147 -10.62 4.33 -13.85
C MET A 147 -12.10 4.14 -14.19
N MET A 148 -13.01 4.60 -13.32
CA MET A 148 -14.45 4.56 -13.59
C MET A 148 -14.79 5.40 -14.83
N THR A 149 -14.25 6.60 -14.93
CA THR A 149 -14.44 7.47 -16.09
C THR A 149 -13.90 6.80 -17.37
N GLY A 150 -12.72 6.19 -17.31
CA GLY A 150 -12.14 5.48 -18.44
C GLY A 150 -12.99 4.29 -18.91
N LEU A 151 -13.58 3.53 -17.98
CA LEU A 151 -14.48 2.43 -18.31
C LEU A 151 -15.77 2.91 -18.99
N ILE A 152 -16.38 4.00 -18.50
CA ILE A 152 -17.60 4.58 -19.10
C ILE A 152 -17.32 5.13 -20.50
N ILE A 153 -16.21 5.86 -20.69
CA ILE A 153 -15.79 6.35 -22.01
C ILE A 153 -15.47 5.17 -22.93
N GLY A 154 -14.93 4.08 -22.40
CA GLY A 154 -14.70 2.84 -23.14
C GLY A 154 -15.96 2.03 -23.50
N GLY A 155 -17.16 2.54 -23.16
CA GLY A 155 -18.45 1.92 -23.52
C GLY A 155 -18.96 0.88 -22.52
N VAL A 156 -18.35 0.79 -21.33
CA VAL A 156 -18.86 -0.08 -20.27
C VAL A 156 -20.07 0.59 -19.62
N ASP A 157 -21.10 -0.21 -19.32
CA ASP A 157 -22.29 0.28 -18.60
C ASP A 157 -21.89 0.98 -17.29
N PRO A 158 -22.43 2.18 -17.00
CA PRO A 158 -22.08 2.95 -15.80
C PRO A 158 -22.26 2.18 -14.49
N LEU A 159 -23.29 1.35 -14.38
CA LEU A 159 -23.52 0.55 -13.18
C LEU A 159 -22.43 -0.52 -12.98
N GLN A 160 -21.96 -1.12 -14.07
CA GLN A 160 -20.85 -2.08 -14.02
C GLN A 160 -19.53 -1.37 -13.69
N ALA A 161 -19.30 -0.19 -14.26
CA ALA A 161 -18.11 0.63 -13.96
C ALA A 161 -18.06 1.03 -12.48
N ILE A 162 -19.20 1.39 -11.87
CA ILE A 162 -19.29 1.69 -10.42
C ILE A 162 -18.98 0.46 -9.57
N LYS A 163 -19.55 -0.71 -9.90
CA LYS A 163 -19.28 -1.96 -9.16
C LYS A 163 -17.80 -2.33 -9.20
N PHE A 164 -17.18 -2.20 -10.36
CA PHE A 164 -15.76 -2.46 -10.53
C PHE A 164 -14.90 -1.46 -9.76
N GLN A 165 -15.27 -0.19 -9.77
CA GLN A 165 -14.59 0.85 -8.99
C GLN A 165 -14.67 0.59 -7.48
N LEU A 166 -15.82 0.20 -6.96
CA LEU A 166 -15.98 -0.16 -5.54
C LEU A 166 -15.08 -1.34 -5.16
N LEU A 167 -15.02 -2.37 -6.00
CA LEU A 167 -14.13 -3.51 -5.80
C LEU A 167 -12.67 -3.03 -5.69
N VAL A 168 -12.21 -2.20 -6.62
CA VAL A 168 -10.84 -1.66 -6.64
C VAL A 168 -10.56 -0.83 -5.38
N VAL A 169 -11.51 -0.03 -4.91
CA VAL A 169 -11.38 0.76 -3.68
C VAL A 169 -11.19 -0.14 -2.45
N PHE A 170 -11.95 -1.22 -2.33
CA PHE A 170 -11.78 -2.17 -1.21
C PHE A 170 -10.44 -2.88 -1.25
N ILE A 171 -10.01 -3.35 -2.42
CA ILE A 171 -8.70 -4.00 -2.58
C ILE A 171 -7.58 -3.02 -2.23
N HIS A 172 -7.67 -1.79 -2.75
CA HIS A 172 -6.71 -0.73 -2.52
C HIS A 172 -6.58 -0.39 -1.03
N THR A 173 -7.70 -0.19 -0.34
CA THR A 173 -7.70 0.09 1.09
C THR A 173 -7.08 -1.06 1.89
N THR A 174 -7.44 -2.29 1.56
CA THR A 174 -6.88 -3.49 2.20
C THR A 174 -5.37 -3.59 1.97
N ALA A 175 -4.90 -3.39 0.74
CA ALA A 175 -3.48 -3.43 0.40
C ALA A 175 -2.68 -2.34 1.15
N THR A 176 -3.21 -1.13 1.22
CA THR A 176 -2.60 -0.01 1.94
C THR A 176 -2.44 -0.32 3.43
N ILE A 177 -3.50 -0.80 4.08
CA ILE A 177 -3.48 -1.16 5.50
C ILE A 177 -2.50 -2.29 5.75
N MET A 178 -2.50 -3.34 4.93
CA MET A 178 -1.60 -4.48 5.09
C MET A 178 -0.14 -4.07 4.91
N SER A 179 0.18 -3.28 3.88
CA SER A 179 1.55 -2.79 3.66
C SER A 179 2.05 -1.95 4.84
N CYS A 180 1.19 -1.08 5.37
CA CYS A 180 1.54 -0.23 6.51
C CYS A 180 1.77 -1.05 7.79
N LEU A 181 0.90 -2.03 8.08
CA LEU A 181 1.01 -2.89 9.26
C LEU A 181 2.25 -3.79 9.21
N LEU A 182 2.53 -4.39 8.06
CA LEU A 182 3.71 -5.25 7.89
C LEU A 182 4.99 -4.44 8.07
N TYR A 183 5.07 -3.26 7.44
CA TYR A 183 6.23 -2.39 7.56
C TYR A 183 6.49 -1.97 9.01
N THR A 184 5.44 -1.56 9.74
CA THR A 184 5.59 -1.08 11.12
C THR A 184 5.81 -2.20 12.13
N SER A 185 5.33 -3.42 11.87
CA SER A 185 5.62 -4.58 12.71
C SER A 185 7.11 -4.93 12.66
N ASP A 186 7.69 -4.97 11.46
CA ASP A 186 9.11 -5.30 11.28
C ASP A 186 10.05 -4.16 11.68
N ALA A 187 9.61 -2.90 11.56
CA ALA A 187 10.40 -1.75 11.99
C ALA A 187 10.46 -1.59 13.52
N ALA A 188 9.56 -2.26 14.26
CA ALA A 188 9.51 -2.24 15.73
C ALA A 188 10.34 -3.34 16.39
N ASP A 189 10.89 -4.28 15.62
CA ASP A 189 11.78 -5.37 16.05
C ASP A 189 13.23 -5.01 15.81
#